data_1bd97923285bcfc42262f9fecc5bb016
#
_entry.id   1bd97923285bcfc42262f9fecc5bb016
#
_cell.length_a   1.000
_cell.length_b   1.000
_cell.length_c   1.000
_cell.angle_alpha   90.00
_cell.angle_beta   90.00
_cell.angle_gamma   90.00
#
_symmetry.space_group_name_H-M   'P 1'
#
loop_
_entity.id
_entity.type
_entity.pdbx_description
1 polymer ?
#
loop_
_entity_poly.entity_id
_entity_poly.type
_entity_poly.pdbx_seq_one_letter_code
_entity_poly.pdbx_strand_id
1 'polypeptide(L)'
;MREVPISFDKPCMQADDVVKLCDENTFLVVPIQGVTHTGMNDDVEGINNALDELNMKTKWDIPIHVDAATGGFILPFLQPERKWDFRLKWVLSISTSGHKFGLVYPGLGWVIWKDKKYLPDNMVFNVNYLGSEVGTTAINFSRPGNYVLAQYYQFIRLGFKGYKEI
;
A
#
# COMPACT_ATOMS: atom_id res chain seq x y z
N MET A 1 8.78 -3.97 -15.93
CA MET A 1 7.80 -4.58 -15.00
C MET A 1 7.61 -6.03 -15.39
N ARG A 2 7.54 -6.93 -14.42
CA ARG A 2 7.24 -8.36 -14.62
C ARG A 2 5.93 -8.67 -13.91
N GLU A 3 5.07 -9.43 -14.56
CA GLU A 3 3.79 -9.84 -14.00
C GLU A 3 3.91 -11.26 -13.46
N VAL A 4 3.44 -11.47 -12.22
CA VAL A 4 3.31 -12.82 -11.67
C VAL A 4 2.02 -13.42 -12.19
N PRO A 5 2.05 -14.54 -12.94
CA PRO A 5 0.85 -15.11 -13.52
C PRO A 5 -0.07 -15.67 -12.43
N ILE A 6 -1.36 -15.42 -12.59
CA ILE A 6 -2.43 -16.00 -11.79
C ILE A 6 -3.36 -16.85 -12.68
N SER A 7 -4.07 -17.79 -12.09
CA SER A 7 -5.04 -18.64 -12.77
C SER A 7 -6.23 -18.91 -11.87
N PHE A 8 -7.26 -19.60 -12.39
CA PHE A 8 -8.41 -20.01 -11.55
C PHE A 8 -7.98 -20.90 -10.37
N ASP A 9 -6.98 -21.76 -10.56
CA ASP A 9 -6.45 -22.64 -9.50
C ASP A 9 -5.49 -21.91 -8.56
N LYS A 10 -4.89 -20.80 -9.03
CA LYS A 10 -3.97 -19.93 -8.30
C LYS A 10 -4.40 -18.47 -8.47
N PRO A 11 -5.46 -18.05 -7.81
CA PRO A 11 -6.07 -16.73 -8.05
C PRO A 11 -5.33 -15.55 -7.39
N CYS A 12 -4.26 -15.84 -6.64
CA CYS A 12 -3.42 -14.88 -5.96
C CYS A 12 -1.95 -15.10 -6.31
N MET A 13 -1.16 -14.05 -6.20
CA MET A 13 0.30 -14.09 -6.32
C MET A 13 0.89 -15.09 -5.33
N GLN A 14 1.69 -16.04 -5.83
CA GLN A 14 2.35 -17.05 -5.00
C GLN A 14 3.78 -16.63 -4.71
N ALA A 15 4.24 -16.82 -3.47
CA ALA A 15 5.59 -16.44 -3.04
C ALA A 15 6.70 -17.06 -3.89
N ASP A 16 6.58 -18.34 -4.22
CA ASP A 16 7.56 -19.06 -5.06
C ASP A 16 7.66 -18.49 -6.47
N ASP A 17 6.53 -18.06 -7.04
CA ASP A 17 6.51 -17.49 -8.38
C ASP A 17 7.08 -16.06 -8.38
N VAL A 18 6.88 -15.31 -7.30
CA VAL A 18 7.53 -14.02 -7.08
C VAL A 18 9.05 -14.17 -7.06
N VAL A 19 9.56 -15.08 -6.22
CA VAL A 19 11.03 -15.28 -6.06
C VAL A 19 11.69 -15.69 -7.37
N LYS A 20 11.06 -16.55 -8.18
CA LYS A 20 11.56 -16.96 -9.51
C LYS A 20 11.69 -15.79 -10.49
N LEU A 21 10.88 -14.76 -10.33
CA LEU A 21 10.89 -13.57 -11.20
C LEU A 21 11.81 -12.45 -10.69
N CYS A 22 12.34 -12.58 -9.47
CA CYS A 22 13.29 -11.61 -8.91
C CYS A 22 14.70 -11.84 -9.47
N ASP A 23 15.41 -10.74 -9.69
CA ASP A 23 16.82 -10.69 -10.06
C ASP A 23 17.51 -9.46 -9.41
N GLU A 24 18.78 -9.25 -9.73
CA GLU A 24 19.58 -8.12 -9.23
C GLU A 24 19.05 -6.73 -9.64
N ASN A 25 18.17 -6.67 -10.64
CA ASN A 25 17.54 -5.43 -11.10
C ASN A 25 16.14 -5.23 -10.51
N THR A 26 15.67 -6.17 -9.69
CA THR A 26 14.37 -6.06 -9.05
C THR A 26 14.45 -5.08 -7.87
N PHE A 27 13.74 -3.98 -7.97
CA PHE A 27 13.75 -2.92 -6.94
C PHE A 27 12.50 -2.90 -6.05
N LEU A 28 11.45 -3.64 -6.41
CA LEU A 28 10.18 -3.62 -5.68
C LEU A 28 9.29 -4.81 -6.06
N VAL A 29 8.58 -5.37 -5.09
CA VAL A 29 7.46 -6.30 -5.30
C VAL A 29 6.17 -5.64 -4.84
N VAL A 30 5.10 -5.79 -5.65
CA VAL A 30 3.81 -5.13 -5.40
C VAL A 30 2.67 -6.17 -5.31
N PRO A 31 2.44 -6.78 -4.15
CA PRO A 31 1.24 -7.59 -3.92
C PRO A 31 0.01 -6.71 -3.71
N ILE A 32 -1.16 -7.26 -4.03
CA ILE A 32 -2.44 -6.55 -3.99
C ILE A 32 -3.32 -7.10 -2.86
N GLN A 33 -3.91 -6.21 -2.08
CA GLN A 33 -4.95 -6.52 -1.11
C GLN A 33 -6.32 -6.04 -1.63
N GLY A 34 -7.18 -7.01 -1.97
CA GLY A 34 -8.45 -6.75 -2.63
C GLY A 34 -8.28 -6.60 -4.15
N VAL A 35 -7.86 -7.67 -4.82
CA VAL A 35 -7.74 -7.74 -6.29
C VAL A 35 -9.07 -7.39 -6.94
N THR A 36 -9.07 -6.46 -7.88
CA THR A 36 -10.28 -5.82 -8.46
C THR A 36 -11.28 -6.84 -9.00
N HIS A 37 -10.84 -7.88 -9.68
CA HIS A 37 -11.72 -8.83 -10.34
C HIS A 37 -12.21 -9.98 -9.47
N THR A 38 -11.50 -10.29 -8.39
CA THR A 38 -11.78 -11.46 -7.54
C THR A 38 -12.10 -11.12 -6.10
N GLY A 39 -11.76 -9.90 -5.65
CA GLY A 39 -11.82 -9.51 -4.24
C GLY A 39 -10.81 -10.24 -3.34
N MET A 40 -9.96 -11.09 -3.91
CA MET A 40 -8.99 -11.88 -3.16
C MET A 40 -7.78 -11.04 -2.73
N ASN A 41 -7.03 -11.59 -1.80
CA ASN A 41 -5.86 -10.92 -1.23
C ASN A 41 -4.63 -11.79 -1.45
N ASP A 42 -3.57 -11.20 -2.00
CA ASP A 42 -2.28 -11.87 -2.09
C ASP A 42 -1.72 -12.21 -0.70
N ASP A 43 -0.93 -13.27 -0.60
CA ASP A 43 -0.27 -13.67 0.65
C ASP A 43 0.98 -12.84 0.90
N VAL A 44 0.79 -11.63 1.43
CA VAL A 44 1.90 -10.71 1.72
C VAL A 44 2.85 -11.26 2.78
N GLU A 45 2.35 -12.02 3.76
CA GLU A 45 3.21 -12.64 4.77
C GLU A 45 4.12 -13.71 4.15
N GLY A 46 3.56 -14.59 3.31
CA GLY A 46 4.36 -15.60 2.59
C GLY A 46 5.38 -14.96 1.64
N ILE A 47 4.98 -13.92 0.89
CA ILE A 47 5.88 -13.17 0.01
C ILE A 47 7.00 -12.50 0.81
N ASN A 48 6.67 -11.87 1.95
CA ASN A 48 7.66 -11.25 2.84
C ASN A 48 8.71 -12.25 3.32
N ASN A 49 8.26 -13.44 3.74
CA ASN A 49 9.17 -14.47 4.25
C ASN A 49 10.09 -15.02 3.15
N ALA A 50 9.54 -15.27 1.97
CA ALA A 50 10.32 -15.71 0.81
C ALA A 50 11.34 -14.66 0.35
N LEU A 51 10.96 -13.37 0.36
CA LEU A 51 11.89 -12.29 0.07
C LEU A 51 12.95 -12.11 1.17
N ASP A 52 12.62 -12.35 2.44
CA ASP A 52 13.62 -12.30 3.52
C ASP A 52 14.72 -13.34 3.29
N GLU A 53 14.34 -14.56 2.93
CA GLU A 53 15.31 -15.61 2.59
C GLU A 53 16.12 -15.27 1.34
N LEU A 54 15.48 -14.76 0.30
CA LEU A 54 16.15 -14.36 -0.95
C LEU A 54 17.15 -13.25 -0.69
N ASN A 55 16.75 -12.17 -0.03
CA ASN A 55 17.58 -11.02 0.30
C ASN A 55 18.79 -11.43 1.17
N MET A 56 18.60 -12.35 2.13
CA MET A 56 19.71 -12.88 2.93
C MET A 56 20.72 -13.65 2.09
N LYS A 57 20.27 -14.46 1.12
CA LYS A 57 21.13 -15.29 0.27
C LYS A 57 21.88 -14.47 -0.77
N THR A 58 21.20 -13.51 -1.40
CA THR A 58 21.73 -12.74 -2.54
C THR A 58 22.39 -11.43 -2.15
N LYS A 59 22.12 -10.94 -0.92
CA LYS A 59 22.46 -9.60 -0.44
C LYS A 59 21.71 -8.49 -1.20
N TRP A 60 20.62 -8.84 -1.88
CA TRP A 60 19.69 -7.88 -2.43
C TRP A 60 18.87 -7.25 -1.31
N ASP A 61 18.21 -6.13 -1.62
CA ASP A 61 17.38 -5.38 -0.67
C ASP A 61 16.04 -5.07 -1.35
N ILE A 62 15.30 -6.13 -1.69
CA ILE A 62 14.04 -6.03 -2.42
C ILE A 62 12.89 -5.79 -1.44
N PRO A 63 12.30 -4.58 -1.40
CA PRO A 63 11.19 -4.24 -0.54
C PRO A 63 9.84 -4.63 -1.14
N ILE A 64 8.80 -4.48 -0.32
CA ILE A 64 7.41 -4.64 -0.71
C ILE A 64 6.68 -3.30 -0.61
N HIS A 65 5.97 -2.93 -1.68
CA HIS A 65 4.88 -1.96 -1.63
C HIS A 65 3.55 -2.70 -1.70
N VAL A 66 2.67 -2.53 -0.73
CA VAL A 66 1.35 -3.17 -0.79
C VAL A 66 0.35 -2.24 -1.46
N ASP A 67 -0.18 -2.67 -2.60
CA ASP A 67 -1.35 -2.03 -3.18
C ASP A 67 -2.60 -2.51 -2.43
N ALA A 68 -3.00 -1.74 -1.44
CA ALA A 68 -4.20 -1.96 -0.66
C ALA A 68 -5.32 -0.96 -1.05
N ALA A 69 -5.36 -0.58 -2.32
CA ALA A 69 -6.36 0.38 -2.80
C ALA A 69 -7.79 0.01 -2.39
N THR A 70 -8.09 -1.28 -2.36
CA THR A 70 -9.38 -1.82 -1.88
C THR A 70 -9.26 -2.29 -0.43
N GLY A 71 -8.31 -3.19 -0.14
CA GLY A 71 -8.20 -3.88 1.14
C GLY A 71 -7.79 -3.00 2.32
N GLY A 72 -7.16 -1.84 2.08
CA GLY A 72 -6.66 -0.98 3.14
C GLY A 72 -7.73 -0.40 4.08
N PHE A 73 -8.96 -0.28 3.60
CA PHE A 73 -10.13 0.11 4.43
C PHE A 73 -11.05 -1.07 4.80
N ILE A 74 -10.65 -2.30 4.50
CA ILE A 74 -11.40 -3.51 4.84
C ILE A 74 -10.65 -4.35 5.87
N LEU A 75 -9.42 -4.74 5.54
CA LEU A 75 -8.66 -5.71 6.32
C LEU A 75 -8.38 -5.29 7.77
N PRO A 76 -8.06 -4.02 8.08
CA PRO A 76 -7.82 -3.60 9.45
C PRO A 76 -9.04 -3.79 10.37
N PHE A 77 -10.24 -3.78 9.79
CA PHE A 77 -11.49 -3.88 10.55
C PHE A 77 -12.05 -5.30 10.60
N LEU A 78 -11.96 -6.04 9.48
CA LEU A 78 -12.57 -7.37 9.37
C LEU A 78 -11.59 -8.51 9.64
N GLN A 79 -10.30 -8.32 9.37
CA GLN A 79 -9.25 -9.32 9.52
C GLN A 79 -8.01 -8.72 10.21
N PRO A 80 -8.13 -8.16 11.43
CA PRO A 80 -7.04 -7.43 12.10
C PRO A 80 -5.81 -8.33 12.38
N GLU A 81 -6.02 -9.64 12.50
CA GLU A 81 -4.93 -10.61 12.74
C GLU A 81 -4.11 -10.90 11.48
N ARG A 82 -4.67 -10.66 10.30
CA ARG A 82 -3.97 -10.89 9.04
C ARG A 82 -2.80 -9.93 8.90
N LYS A 83 -1.60 -10.49 8.73
CA LYS A 83 -0.39 -9.68 8.53
C LYS A 83 -0.19 -9.40 7.05
N TRP A 84 -0.31 -8.15 6.69
CA TRP A 84 -0.10 -7.65 5.34
C TRP A 84 0.51 -6.25 5.33
N ASP A 85 0.71 -5.68 6.51
CA ASP A 85 1.09 -4.30 6.77
C ASP A 85 2.52 -4.18 7.34
N PHE A 86 2.83 -3.05 7.95
CA PHE A 86 4.14 -2.73 8.52
C PHE A 86 4.60 -3.63 9.67
N ARG A 87 3.79 -4.59 10.13
CA ARG A 87 4.24 -5.67 11.01
C ARG A 87 5.22 -6.60 10.30
N LEU A 88 5.21 -6.62 8.97
CA LEU A 88 6.14 -7.38 8.14
C LEU A 88 7.40 -6.56 7.86
N LYS A 89 8.55 -7.24 7.84
CA LYS A 89 9.88 -6.61 7.74
C LYS A 89 10.03 -5.81 6.44
N TRP A 90 9.68 -6.41 5.31
CA TRP A 90 9.95 -5.88 3.98
C TRP A 90 8.84 -4.99 3.42
N VAL A 91 7.70 -4.89 4.10
CA VAL A 91 6.65 -3.93 3.73
C VAL A 91 7.10 -2.53 4.15
N LEU A 92 7.47 -1.70 3.17
CA LEU A 92 8.01 -0.35 3.40
C LEU A 92 7.02 0.77 3.03
N SER A 93 6.05 0.47 2.17
CA SER A 93 5.00 1.42 1.83
C SER A 93 3.68 0.72 1.49
N ILE A 94 2.59 1.43 1.69
CA ILE A 94 1.23 0.97 1.44
C ILE A 94 0.47 2.09 0.73
N SER A 95 -0.25 1.76 -0.34
CA SER A 95 -1.24 2.66 -0.93
C SER A 95 -2.66 2.20 -0.62
N THR A 96 -3.58 3.14 -0.42
CA THR A 96 -5.01 2.85 -0.28
C THR A 96 -5.88 3.96 -0.86
N SER A 97 -7.07 3.60 -1.35
CA SER A 97 -7.98 4.53 -2.00
C SER A 97 -9.11 4.95 -1.07
N GLY A 98 -9.18 6.25 -0.75
CA GLY A 98 -10.28 6.79 0.05
C GLY A 98 -11.64 6.67 -0.63
N HIS A 99 -11.67 6.75 -1.98
CA HIS A 99 -12.90 6.69 -2.78
C HIS A 99 -13.48 5.29 -2.99
N LYS A 100 -12.83 4.26 -2.47
CA LYS A 100 -13.39 2.90 -2.43
C LYS A 100 -14.06 2.69 -1.06
N PHE A 101 -13.52 1.82 -0.24
CA PHE A 101 -14.06 1.56 1.09
C PHE A 101 -13.73 2.62 2.16
N GLY A 102 -12.96 3.67 1.80
CA GLY A 102 -12.84 4.87 2.63
C GLY A 102 -14.09 5.75 2.61
N LEU A 103 -15.07 5.45 1.72
CA LEU A 103 -16.41 6.06 1.65
C LEU A 103 -16.40 7.56 1.40
N VAL A 104 -15.50 8.03 0.53
CA VAL A 104 -15.45 9.41 0.06
C VAL A 104 -15.48 9.46 -1.48
N TYR A 105 -15.70 10.62 -2.03
CA TYR A 105 -15.69 10.81 -3.49
C TYR A 105 -14.28 10.65 -4.08
N PRO A 106 -14.15 10.30 -5.37
CA PRO A 106 -12.87 10.26 -6.08
C PRO A 106 -12.11 11.58 -5.96
N GLY A 107 -10.79 11.48 -5.77
CA GLY A 107 -9.88 12.63 -5.63
C GLY A 107 -8.96 12.54 -4.40
N LEU A 108 -9.10 11.49 -3.59
CA LEU A 108 -8.24 11.21 -2.45
C LEU A 108 -7.66 9.81 -2.51
N GLY A 109 -6.35 9.71 -2.44
CA GLY A 109 -5.59 8.48 -2.20
C GLY A 109 -4.62 8.69 -1.06
N TRP A 110 -4.22 7.61 -0.45
CA TRP A 110 -3.25 7.57 0.64
C TRP A 110 -2.03 6.79 0.18
N VAL A 111 -0.85 7.31 0.47
CA VAL A 111 0.38 6.53 0.51
C VAL A 111 0.98 6.70 1.90
N ILE A 112 1.31 5.58 2.53
CA ILE A 112 1.83 5.53 3.89
C ILE A 112 3.19 4.84 3.81
N TRP A 113 4.20 5.44 4.41
CA TRP A 113 5.55 4.91 4.50
C TRP A 113 5.79 4.38 5.91
N LYS A 114 6.48 3.24 6.01
CA LYS A 114 6.84 2.63 7.29
C LYS A 114 7.71 3.56 8.15
N ASP A 115 8.59 4.30 7.50
CA ASP A 115 9.49 5.26 8.12
C ASP A 115 9.83 6.35 7.08
N LYS A 116 10.07 7.59 7.54
CA LYS A 116 10.45 8.73 6.70
C LYS A 116 11.69 8.46 5.84
N LYS A 117 12.64 7.68 6.33
CA LYS A 117 13.88 7.31 5.59
C LYS A 117 13.63 6.56 4.28
N TYR A 118 12.44 5.95 4.11
CA TYR A 118 12.07 5.25 2.88
C TYR A 118 11.44 6.17 1.83
N LEU A 119 11.13 7.41 2.18
CA LEU A 119 10.72 8.45 1.25
C LEU A 119 11.96 9.23 0.81
N PRO A 120 12.42 9.10 -0.46
CA PRO A 120 13.61 9.81 -0.93
C PRO A 120 13.43 11.33 -0.86
N ASP A 121 14.42 12.04 -0.35
CA ASP A 121 14.36 13.51 -0.20
C ASP A 121 14.15 14.23 -1.55
N ASN A 122 14.66 13.66 -2.65
CA ASN A 122 14.49 14.22 -4.00
C ASN A 122 13.05 14.09 -4.54
N MET A 123 12.19 13.36 -3.87
CA MET A 123 10.74 13.29 -4.16
C MET A 123 9.93 14.30 -3.35
N VAL A 124 10.55 14.99 -2.39
CA VAL A 124 9.89 16.00 -1.58
C VAL A 124 10.22 17.38 -2.16
N PHE A 125 9.20 18.06 -2.67
CA PHE A 125 9.31 19.44 -3.15
C PHE A 125 8.99 20.38 -2.02
N ASN A 126 9.94 21.27 -1.67
CA ASN A 126 9.68 22.34 -0.74
C ASN A 126 9.09 23.54 -1.48
N VAL A 127 7.87 23.85 -1.17
CA VAL A 127 7.15 24.97 -1.77
C VAL A 127 7.01 26.07 -0.74
N ASN A 128 7.65 27.22 -1.00
CA ASN A 128 7.47 28.41 -0.20
C ASN A 128 6.26 29.19 -0.73
N TYR A 129 5.09 28.77 -0.29
CA TYR A 129 3.81 29.37 -0.66
C TYR A 129 3.09 29.80 0.61
N LEU A 130 2.52 31.00 0.60
CA LEU A 130 1.83 31.59 1.76
C LEU A 130 2.74 31.86 3.00
N GLY A 131 4.03 32.08 2.78
CA GLY A 131 4.96 32.51 3.86
C GLY A 131 5.47 31.40 4.77
N SER A 132 5.26 30.12 4.41
CA SER A 132 5.86 28.99 5.08
C SER A 132 6.37 27.94 4.08
N GLU A 133 7.45 27.26 4.43
CA GLU A 133 7.91 26.10 3.67
C GLU A 133 7.01 24.90 3.98
N VAL A 134 6.39 24.35 2.94
CA VAL A 134 5.58 23.14 3.02
C VAL A 134 6.19 22.09 2.11
N GLY A 135 6.62 20.97 2.69
CA GLY A 135 7.06 19.80 1.93
C GLY A 135 5.85 19.10 1.28
N THR A 136 5.93 18.87 -0.03
CA THR A 136 4.92 18.11 -0.76
C THR A 136 5.57 17.09 -1.68
N THR A 137 4.93 15.92 -1.81
CA THR A 137 5.27 14.88 -2.80
C THR A 137 4.28 14.85 -3.95
N ALA A 138 3.35 15.80 -3.97
CA ALA A 138 2.27 15.83 -4.93
C ALA A 138 2.75 16.26 -6.31
N ILE A 139 2.42 15.47 -7.33
CA ILE A 139 2.67 15.82 -8.74
C ILE A 139 1.78 16.96 -9.20
N ASN A 140 0.57 17.05 -8.65
CA ASN A 140 -0.42 18.08 -9.00
C ASN A 140 -0.49 19.17 -7.95
N PHE A 141 -0.79 20.39 -8.41
CA PHE A 141 -1.00 21.56 -7.56
C PHE A 141 -2.47 21.97 -7.52
N SER A 142 -2.83 22.83 -6.54
CA SER A 142 -4.16 23.45 -6.41
C SER A 142 -5.31 22.43 -6.41
N ARG A 143 -5.23 21.43 -5.55
CA ARG A 143 -6.30 20.45 -5.40
C ARG A 143 -7.25 20.84 -4.27
N PRO A 144 -8.56 20.50 -4.41
CA PRO A 144 -9.54 20.79 -3.38
C PRO A 144 -9.26 19.97 -2.11
N GLY A 145 -9.21 20.63 -0.96
CA GLY A 145 -8.99 20.00 0.36
C GLY A 145 -10.25 19.34 0.94
N ASN A 146 -11.42 19.53 0.34
CA ASN A 146 -12.68 18.98 0.82
C ASN A 146 -12.70 17.46 0.89
N TYR A 147 -11.94 16.75 0.03
CA TYR A 147 -11.83 15.28 0.09
C TYR A 147 -11.10 14.80 1.35
N VAL A 148 -10.08 15.56 1.80
CA VAL A 148 -9.37 15.28 3.05
C VAL A 148 -10.32 15.48 4.24
N LEU A 149 -11.09 16.56 4.24
CA LEU A 149 -12.09 16.83 5.26
C LEU A 149 -13.19 15.76 5.27
N ALA A 150 -13.65 15.32 4.10
CA ALA A 150 -14.64 14.25 3.99
C ALA A 150 -14.10 12.94 4.59
N GLN A 151 -12.85 12.57 4.31
CA GLN A 151 -12.24 11.38 4.89
C GLN A 151 -12.08 11.49 6.41
N TYR A 152 -11.66 12.65 6.89
CA TYR A 152 -11.56 12.93 8.32
C TYR A 152 -12.93 12.82 9.02
N TYR A 153 -13.97 13.39 8.39
CA TYR A 153 -15.35 13.26 8.88
C TYR A 153 -15.80 11.80 8.95
N GLN A 154 -15.51 10.97 7.93
CA GLN A 154 -15.84 9.55 7.97
C GLN A 154 -15.12 8.81 9.11
N PHE A 155 -13.86 9.13 9.36
CA PHE A 155 -13.14 8.53 10.48
C PHE A 155 -13.77 8.87 11.84
N ILE A 156 -14.16 10.13 12.04
CA ILE A 156 -14.81 10.55 13.30
C ILE A 156 -16.23 9.96 13.43
N ARG A 157 -17.00 9.98 12.33
CA ARG A 157 -18.39 9.52 12.31
C ARG A 157 -18.52 8.03 12.54
N LEU A 158 -17.73 7.24 11.83
CA LEU A 158 -17.83 5.78 11.84
C LEU A 158 -16.95 5.16 12.92
N GLY A 159 -15.72 5.66 13.06
CA GLY A 159 -14.72 5.05 13.90
C GLY A 159 -14.45 3.59 13.52
N PHE A 160 -13.74 2.87 14.38
CA PHE A 160 -13.46 1.45 14.16
C PHE A 160 -14.74 0.61 14.07
N LYS A 161 -15.70 0.87 14.95
CA LYS A 161 -16.96 0.13 15.02
C LYS A 161 -17.77 0.29 13.73
N GLY A 162 -17.96 1.50 13.25
CA GLY A 162 -18.73 1.76 12.04
C GLY A 162 -18.11 1.12 10.80
N TYR A 163 -16.77 1.22 10.64
CA TYR A 163 -16.09 0.54 9.52
C TYR A 163 -16.17 -0.98 9.60
N LYS A 164 -16.32 -1.56 10.78
CA LYS A 164 -16.52 -3.01 10.97
C LYS A 164 -17.93 -3.47 10.65
N GLU A 165 -18.93 -2.60 10.82
CA GLU A 165 -20.36 -2.91 10.64
C GLU A 165 -20.85 -2.69 9.19
N ILE A 166 -20.10 -1.95 8.37
CA ILE A 166 -20.38 -1.70 6.96
C ILE A 166 -19.84 -2.82 6.09
#